data_6bf42554b8a5996a1d83ccf3f5194968
#
_entry.id   6bf42554b8a5996a1d83ccf3f5194968
#
_cell.length_a   1.000
_cell.length_b   1.000
_cell.length_c   1.000
_cell.angle_alpha   90.00
_cell.angle_beta   90.00
_cell.angle_gamma   90.00
#
_symmetry.space_group_name_H-M   'P 1'
#
loop_
_entity.id
_entity.type
_entity.pdbx_description
1 polymer ?
#
loop_
_entity_poly.entity_id
_entity_poly.type
_entity_poly.pdbx_seq_one_letter_code
_entity_poly.pdbx_strand_id
1 'polypeptide(L)'
;GIAVVKDSEIKESKSWLIKPDGNVYWNRNIGIHGITPSDTQDKPTLAEVWKEIQPYIENQTIVAHNTAFDLFAIAEALTKNNIPLPNLNYLCSLRVAQKTFSLLKYSLEPLCKSLGIPFEQSHRAESDADACAKVMLKCLDKLQVDSFEGLEHKINIRHGFYNGGLHNGQKSIATNIGKTKK
;
A
#
# COMPACT_ATOMS: atom_id res chain seq x y z
N GLY A 1 7.21 -1.36 -6.18
CA GLY A 1 7.74 -2.25 -5.12
C GLY A 1 6.63 -3.03 -4.44
N ILE A 2 6.90 -4.28 -4.11
CA ILE A 2 5.98 -5.17 -3.41
C ILE A 2 6.77 -5.93 -2.34
N ALA A 3 6.21 -6.02 -1.12
CA ALA A 3 6.65 -6.90 -0.07
C ALA A 3 5.55 -7.94 0.23
N VAL A 4 5.87 -9.21 0.11
CA VAL A 4 4.94 -10.31 0.38
C VAL A 4 5.05 -10.71 1.84
N VAL A 5 3.95 -10.55 2.58
CA VAL A 5 3.85 -10.94 3.99
C VAL A 5 3.04 -12.23 4.10
N LYS A 6 3.61 -13.21 4.79
CA LYS A 6 2.95 -14.47 5.12
C LYS A 6 3.42 -14.93 6.50
N ASP A 7 2.51 -15.47 7.30
CA ASP A 7 2.82 -15.97 8.65
C ASP A 7 3.52 -14.90 9.51
N SER A 8 3.06 -13.65 9.44
CA SER A 8 3.61 -12.48 10.15
C SER A 8 5.08 -12.15 9.82
N GLU A 9 5.57 -12.59 8.67
CA GLU A 9 6.93 -12.32 8.19
C GLU A 9 6.92 -11.83 6.74
N ILE A 10 7.90 -10.99 6.39
CA ILE A 10 8.16 -10.65 4.99
C ILE A 10 8.93 -11.83 4.37
N LYS A 11 8.32 -12.50 3.41
CA LYS A 11 8.90 -13.67 2.74
C LYS A 11 9.64 -13.30 1.46
N GLU A 12 9.24 -12.23 0.81
CA GLU A 12 9.80 -11.78 -0.46
C GLU A 12 9.59 -10.28 -0.61
N SER A 13 10.59 -9.60 -1.20
CA SER A 13 10.47 -8.22 -1.64
C SER A 13 10.95 -8.13 -3.09
N LYS A 14 10.20 -7.40 -3.90
CA LYS A 14 10.46 -7.19 -5.33
C LYS A 14 10.23 -5.76 -5.73
N SER A 15 10.98 -5.33 -6.74
CA SER A 15 10.74 -4.07 -7.42
C SER A 15 10.94 -4.21 -8.93
N TRP A 16 10.19 -3.41 -9.67
CA TRP A 16 10.29 -3.30 -11.13
C TRP A 16 10.52 -1.86 -11.49
N LEU A 17 11.55 -1.61 -12.26
CA LEU A 17 11.75 -0.31 -12.87
C LEU A 17 11.03 -0.32 -14.23
N ILE A 18 10.00 0.51 -14.35
CA ILE A 18 9.07 0.49 -15.47
C ILE A 18 9.25 1.76 -16.28
N LYS A 19 9.32 1.61 -17.61
CA LYS A 19 9.33 2.73 -18.53
C LYS A 19 7.93 3.30 -18.67
N PRO A 20 7.68 4.57 -18.32
CA PRO A 20 6.39 5.20 -18.53
C PRO A 20 6.15 5.50 -20.01
N ASP A 21 4.90 5.74 -20.39
CA ASP A 21 4.50 6.10 -21.74
C ASP A 21 5.28 7.31 -22.24
N GLY A 22 5.88 7.18 -23.43
CA GLY A 22 6.73 8.21 -24.02
C GLY A 22 8.03 8.50 -23.27
N ASN A 23 8.33 7.76 -22.20
CA ASN A 23 9.47 7.98 -21.31
C ASN A 23 9.57 9.42 -20.77
N VAL A 24 8.41 10.02 -20.45
CA VAL A 24 8.27 11.41 -20.00
C VAL A 24 8.15 11.48 -18.49
N TYR A 25 8.92 12.37 -17.88
CA TYR A 25 8.95 12.61 -16.44
C TYR A 25 8.73 14.09 -16.11
N TRP A 26 8.05 14.32 -15.01
CA TRP A 26 7.96 15.66 -14.44
C TRP A 26 9.16 15.91 -13.53
N ASN A 27 9.85 17.03 -13.70
CA ASN A 27 11.05 17.38 -12.92
C ASN A 27 10.81 17.28 -11.40
N ARG A 28 9.60 17.62 -10.95
CA ARG A 28 9.23 17.48 -9.53
C ARG A 28 9.31 16.02 -9.06
N ASN A 29 8.85 15.07 -9.88
CA ASN A 29 8.88 13.65 -9.53
C ASN A 29 10.30 13.13 -9.52
N ILE A 30 11.13 13.52 -10.50
CA ILE A 30 12.56 13.19 -10.53
C ILE A 30 13.23 13.67 -9.24
N GLY A 31 12.90 14.88 -8.76
CA GLY A 31 13.43 15.42 -7.51
C GLY A 31 13.02 14.61 -6.26
N ILE A 32 11.94 13.84 -6.33
CA ILE A 32 11.45 13.01 -5.22
C ILE A 32 12.12 11.62 -5.23
N HIS A 33 12.04 10.89 -6.35
CA HIS A 33 12.46 9.48 -6.42
C HIS A 33 13.82 9.29 -7.12
N GLY A 34 14.38 10.32 -7.73
CA GLY A 34 15.69 10.29 -8.39
C GLY A 34 15.74 9.52 -9.71
N ILE A 35 14.62 8.98 -10.21
CA ILE A 35 14.57 8.20 -11.45
C ILE A 35 14.43 9.15 -12.63
N THR A 36 15.31 9.03 -13.60
CA THR A 36 15.38 9.87 -14.81
C THR A 36 14.95 9.08 -16.06
N PRO A 37 14.65 9.77 -17.18
CA PRO A 37 14.38 9.08 -18.45
C PRO A 37 15.49 8.13 -18.89
N SER A 38 16.76 8.42 -18.59
CA SER A 38 17.89 7.54 -18.93
C SER A 38 17.88 6.24 -18.13
N ASP A 39 17.37 6.24 -16.90
CA ASP A 39 17.32 5.04 -16.05
C ASP A 39 16.28 4.03 -16.56
N THR A 40 15.28 4.52 -17.30
CA THR A 40 14.14 3.70 -17.77
C THR A 40 14.10 3.53 -19.29
N GLN A 41 15.04 4.08 -20.02
CA GLN A 41 15.06 4.03 -21.49
C GLN A 41 14.93 2.61 -22.04
N ASP A 42 15.68 1.68 -21.45
CA ASP A 42 15.76 0.28 -21.87
C ASP A 42 14.97 -0.65 -20.93
N LYS A 43 14.05 -0.09 -20.12
CA LYS A 43 13.22 -0.86 -19.21
C LYS A 43 11.90 -1.25 -19.85
N PRO A 44 11.28 -2.35 -19.41
CA PRO A 44 9.98 -2.76 -19.91
C PRO A 44 8.88 -1.76 -19.55
N THR A 45 7.85 -1.73 -20.35
CA THR A 45 6.60 -1.00 -20.08
C THR A 45 5.77 -1.74 -19.02
N LEU A 46 4.74 -1.06 -18.48
CA LEU A 46 3.81 -1.70 -17.55
C LEU A 46 3.12 -2.91 -18.18
N ALA A 47 2.71 -2.83 -19.43
CA ALA A 47 2.03 -3.94 -20.12
C ALA A 47 2.91 -5.20 -20.22
N GLU A 48 4.22 -5.01 -20.40
CA GLU A 48 5.17 -6.13 -20.47
C GLU A 48 5.39 -6.79 -19.11
N VAL A 49 5.53 -6.01 -18.02
CA VAL A 49 5.78 -6.56 -16.69
C VAL A 49 4.50 -6.94 -15.94
N TRP A 50 3.33 -6.53 -16.44
CA TRP A 50 2.08 -6.77 -15.70
C TRP A 50 1.80 -8.24 -15.40
N LYS A 51 2.18 -9.14 -16.30
CA LYS A 51 2.05 -10.58 -16.10
C LYS A 51 2.84 -11.10 -14.88
N GLU A 52 3.93 -10.43 -14.55
CA GLU A 52 4.74 -10.75 -13.36
C GLU A 52 4.14 -10.14 -12.10
N ILE A 53 3.52 -8.94 -12.20
CA ILE A 53 2.97 -8.19 -11.08
C ILE A 53 1.59 -8.71 -10.68
N GLN A 54 0.74 -9.02 -11.66
CA GLN A 54 -0.66 -9.40 -11.43
C GLN A 54 -0.85 -10.52 -10.39
N PRO A 55 -0.05 -11.60 -10.35
CA PRO A 55 -0.21 -12.66 -9.35
C PRO A 55 -0.03 -12.20 -7.89
N TYR A 56 0.68 -11.10 -7.66
CA TYR A 56 0.84 -10.52 -6.32
C TYR A 56 -0.34 -9.65 -5.89
N ILE A 57 -1.24 -9.31 -6.81
CA ILE A 57 -2.33 -8.36 -6.59
C ILE A 57 -3.70 -9.02 -6.73
N GLU A 58 -3.87 -9.86 -7.74
CA GLU A 58 -5.17 -10.47 -8.07
C GLU A 58 -5.70 -11.33 -6.92
N ASN A 59 -6.90 -11.02 -6.44
CA ASN A 59 -7.57 -11.69 -5.32
C ASN A 59 -6.78 -11.66 -4.00
N GLN A 60 -5.87 -10.68 -3.83
CA GLN A 60 -5.10 -10.49 -2.62
C GLN A 60 -5.64 -9.33 -1.79
N THR A 61 -5.20 -9.26 -0.54
CA THR A 61 -5.37 -8.06 0.29
C THR A 61 -4.11 -7.21 0.20
N ILE A 62 -4.24 -6.06 -0.44
CA ILE A 62 -3.13 -5.12 -0.65
C ILE A 62 -3.10 -4.12 0.50
N VAL A 63 -1.90 -3.88 1.02
CA VAL A 63 -1.66 -2.84 2.02
C VAL A 63 -0.71 -1.81 1.43
N ALA A 64 -1.10 -0.54 1.46
CA ALA A 64 -0.21 0.56 1.09
C ALA A 64 -0.29 1.70 2.11
N HIS A 65 0.72 2.56 2.11
CA HIS A 65 0.75 3.70 3.03
C HIS A 65 0.17 4.94 2.35
N ASN A 66 -1.09 5.28 2.64
CA ASN A 66 -1.96 6.18 1.89
C ASN A 66 -2.50 5.54 0.60
N THR A 67 -3.03 4.34 0.74
CA THR A 67 -3.48 3.42 -0.33
C THR A 67 -4.30 4.06 -1.46
N ALA A 68 -5.05 5.13 -1.18
CA ALA A 68 -5.83 5.81 -2.21
C ALA A 68 -4.95 6.35 -3.35
N PHE A 69 -3.73 6.80 -3.04
CA PHE A 69 -2.78 7.28 -4.03
C PHE A 69 -2.28 6.14 -4.92
N ASP A 70 -1.87 5.03 -4.32
CA ASP A 70 -1.32 3.87 -5.03
C ASP A 70 -2.39 3.22 -5.92
N LEU A 71 -3.62 3.04 -5.39
CA LEU A 71 -4.73 2.47 -6.15
C LEU A 71 -5.13 3.36 -7.33
N PHE A 72 -5.13 4.68 -7.14
CA PHE A 72 -5.42 5.61 -8.23
C PHE A 72 -4.36 5.53 -9.33
N ALA A 73 -3.08 5.55 -8.95
CA ALA A 73 -1.97 5.50 -9.89
C ALA A 73 -1.96 4.18 -10.70
N ILE A 74 -2.17 3.04 -10.04
CA ILE A 74 -2.19 1.74 -10.73
C ILE A 74 -3.43 1.60 -11.61
N ALA A 75 -4.60 2.06 -11.16
CA ALA A 75 -5.83 2.02 -11.94
C ALA A 75 -5.72 2.88 -13.21
N GLU A 76 -5.17 4.09 -13.09
CA GLU A 76 -4.91 4.95 -14.24
C GLU A 76 -3.94 4.31 -15.24
N ALA A 77 -2.83 3.78 -14.74
CA ALA A 77 -1.83 3.15 -15.57
C ALA A 77 -2.35 1.90 -16.30
N LEU A 78 -3.11 1.03 -15.62
CA LEU A 78 -3.73 -0.14 -16.23
C LEU A 78 -4.78 0.25 -17.28
N THR A 79 -5.63 1.23 -16.96
CA THR A 79 -6.66 1.72 -17.91
C THR A 79 -6.03 2.27 -19.18
N LYS A 80 -4.97 3.07 -19.08
CA LYS A 80 -4.24 3.60 -20.24
C LYS A 80 -3.63 2.49 -21.12
N ASN A 81 -3.27 1.38 -20.54
CA ASN A 81 -2.71 0.24 -21.24
C ASN A 81 -3.77 -0.79 -21.68
N ASN A 82 -5.07 -0.50 -21.53
CA ASN A 82 -6.18 -1.42 -21.80
C ASN A 82 -6.05 -2.75 -21.03
N ILE A 83 -5.49 -2.73 -19.84
CA ILE A 83 -5.37 -3.86 -18.96
C ILE A 83 -6.52 -3.83 -17.95
N PRO A 84 -7.29 -4.94 -17.80
CA PRO A 84 -8.34 -5.01 -16.80
C PRO A 84 -7.82 -4.77 -15.39
N LEU A 85 -8.59 -4.04 -14.60
CA LEU A 85 -8.29 -3.83 -13.19
C LEU A 85 -8.47 -5.14 -12.42
N PRO A 86 -7.50 -5.53 -11.56
CA PRO A 86 -7.59 -6.76 -10.79
C PRO A 86 -8.66 -6.67 -9.70
N ASN A 87 -9.18 -7.83 -9.30
CA ASN A 87 -9.99 -7.93 -8.09
C ASN A 87 -9.06 -7.97 -6.87
N LEU A 88 -9.32 -7.11 -5.91
CA LEU A 88 -8.50 -7.07 -4.69
C LEU A 88 -9.26 -6.46 -3.50
N ASN A 89 -8.84 -6.83 -2.30
CA ASN A 89 -9.14 -6.09 -1.09
C ASN A 89 -7.99 -5.16 -0.75
N TYR A 90 -8.24 -4.10 0.03
CA TYR A 90 -7.15 -3.23 0.45
C TYR A 90 -7.35 -2.59 1.82
N LEU A 91 -6.23 -2.38 2.49
CA LEU A 91 -6.12 -1.64 3.74
C LEU A 91 -5.10 -0.51 3.60
N CYS A 92 -5.32 0.55 4.35
CA CYS A 92 -4.40 1.67 4.41
C CYS A 92 -3.62 1.63 5.72
N SER A 93 -2.33 1.33 5.66
CA SER A 93 -1.46 1.23 6.85
C SER A 93 -1.38 2.54 7.63
N LEU A 94 -1.46 3.69 6.96
CA LEU A 94 -1.56 5.01 7.61
C LEU A 94 -2.80 5.09 8.52
N ARG A 95 -3.98 4.70 8.01
CA ARG A 95 -5.22 4.70 8.80
C ARG A 95 -5.20 3.68 9.93
N VAL A 96 -4.63 2.51 9.69
CA VAL A 96 -4.43 1.49 10.71
C VAL A 96 -3.52 2.01 11.82
N ALA A 97 -2.37 2.58 11.45
CA ALA A 97 -1.43 3.16 12.41
C ALA A 97 -2.05 4.30 13.25
N GLN A 98 -2.87 5.17 12.64
CA GLN A 98 -3.60 6.22 13.34
C GLN A 98 -4.60 5.69 14.38
N LYS A 99 -5.14 4.50 14.16
CA LYS A 99 -6.05 3.83 15.10
C LYS A 99 -5.31 3.01 16.16
N THR A 100 -4.07 2.63 15.90
CA THR A 100 -3.27 1.74 16.76
C THR A 100 -2.36 2.52 17.71
N PHE A 101 -1.77 3.60 17.23
CA PHE A 101 -0.78 4.39 17.96
C PHE A 101 -1.26 5.82 18.18
N SER A 102 -0.76 6.45 19.24
CA SER A 102 -0.94 7.89 19.50
C SER A 102 0.37 8.60 19.23
N LEU A 103 0.54 9.11 17.99
CA LEU A 103 1.77 9.74 17.52
C LEU A 103 1.47 11.11 16.90
N LEU A 104 2.50 11.94 16.75
CA LEU A 104 2.37 13.29 16.16
C LEU A 104 2.35 13.27 14.64
N LYS A 105 3.05 12.32 14.02
CA LYS A 105 3.17 12.21 12.56
C LYS A 105 2.99 10.77 12.10
N TYR A 106 2.30 10.60 10.98
CA TYR A 106 1.96 9.30 10.42
C TYR A 106 2.42 9.12 8.96
N SER A 107 3.17 10.07 8.39
CA SER A 107 3.87 9.80 7.12
C SER A 107 4.92 8.71 7.33
N LEU A 108 5.22 7.91 6.31
CA LEU A 108 5.91 6.63 6.43
C LEU A 108 7.25 6.73 7.17
N GLU A 109 8.12 7.65 6.76
CA GLU A 109 9.45 7.82 7.38
C GLU A 109 9.38 8.23 8.87
N PRO A 110 8.67 9.32 9.28
CA PRO A 110 8.49 9.65 10.70
C PRO A 110 7.82 8.55 11.51
N LEU A 111 6.88 7.80 10.91
CA LEU A 111 6.21 6.68 11.56
C LEU A 111 7.20 5.53 11.81
N CYS A 112 7.99 5.14 10.81
CA CYS A 112 9.03 4.13 10.96
C CYS A 112 10.02 4.51 12.07
N LYS A 113 10.49 5.76 12.08
CA LYS A 113 11.37 6.27 13.14
C LYS A 113 10.74 6.14 14.53
N SER A 114 9.48 6.50 14.67
CA SER A 114 8.76 6.41 15.96
C SER A 114 8.53 4.97 16.43
N LEU A 115 8.45 4.02 15.50
CA LEU A 115 8.25 2.59 15.78
C LEU A 115 9.54 1.78 15.84
N GLY A 116 10.72 2.41 15.70
CA GLY A 116 12.01 1.73 15.67
C GLY A 116 12.20 0.83 14.46
N ILE A 117 11.56 1.14 13.33
CA ILE A 117 11.69 0.43 12.07
C ILE A 117 12.84 1.03 11.27
N PRO A 118 13.90 0.27 10.93
CA PRO A 118 14.95 0.75 10.05
C PRO A 118 14.37 1.13 8.68
N PHE A 119 14.67 2.34 8.23
CA PHE A 119 14.19 2.87 6.95
C PHE A 119 15.23 3.86 6.40
N GLU A 120 16.12 3.35 5.55
CA GLU A 120 17.32 4.08 5.12
C GLU A 120 17.17 4.78 3.76
N GLN A 121 16.22 4.33 2.93
CA GLN A 121 16.05 4.83 1.57
C GLN A 121 14.57 5.12 1.25
N SER A 122 14.09 6.27 1.72
CA SER A 122 12.76 6.74 1.31
C SER A 122 12.70 7.01 -0.20
N HIS A 123 11.52 6.86 -0.78
CA HIS A 123 11.25 6.99 -2.22
C HIS A 123 11.96 5.96 -3.12
N ARG A 124 12.37 4.83 -2.52
CA ARG A 124 12.71 3.60 -3.23
C ARG A 124 11.58 2.60 -3.04
N ALA A 125 10.91 2.23 -4.12
CA ALA A 125 9.66 1.48 -4.09
C ALA A 125 9.72 0.19 -3.26
N GLU A 126 10.82 -0.54 -3.31
CA GLU A 126 11.03 -1.75 -2.51
C GLU A 126 11.19 -1.43 -1.02
N SER A 127 12.00 -0.41 -0.69
CA SER A 127 12.19 0.05 0.69
C SER A 127 10.89 0.59 1.30
N ASP A 128 10.10 1.32 0.52
CA ASP A 128 8.80 1.85 0.94
C ASP A 128 7.79 0.72 1.18
N ALA A 129 7.78 -0.31 0.32
CA ALA A 129 6.94 -1.49 0.47
C ALA A 129 7.30 -2.29 1.73
N ASP A 130 8.59 -2.53 1.98
CA ASP A 130 9.10 -3.19 3.19
C ASP A 130 8.75 -2.41 4.45
N ALA A 131 8.95 -1.10 4.43
CA ALA A 131 8.62 -0.22 5.55
C ALA A 131 7.11 -0.26 5.84
N CYS A 132 6.26 -0.20 4.81
CA CYS A 132 4.82 -0.32 4.93
C CYS A 132 4.41 -1.66 5.55
N ALA A 133 5.01 -2.77 5.08
CA ALA A 133 4.77 -4.11 5.63
C ALA A 133 5.17 -4.19 7.12
N LYS A 134 6.36 -3.69 7.49
CA LYS A 134 6.84 -3.64 8.88
C LYS A 134 5.92 -2.79 9.77
N VAL A 135 5.43 -1.64 9.28
CA VAL A 135 4.45 -0.81 10.00
C VAL A 135 3.18 -1.62 10.27
N MET A 136 2.68 -2.35 9.27
CA MET A 136 1.48 -3.17 9.42
C MET A 136 1.68 -4.30 10.43
N LEU A 137 2.82 -5.01 10.37
CA LEU A 137 3.18 -6.04 11.34
C LEU A 137 3.27 -5.49 12.77
N LYS A 138 3.85 -4.30 12.96
CA LYS A 138 3.85 -3.61 14.27
C LYS A 138 2.46 -3.24 14.75
N CYS A 139 1.54 -2.93 13.84
CA CYS A 139 0.13 -2.69 14.22
C CYS A 139 -0.54 -3.98 14.68
N LEU A 140 -0.37 -5.09 13.97
CA LEU A 140 -0.90 -6.40 14.34
C LEU A 140 -0.38 -6.84 15.71
N ASP A 141 0.94 -6.77 15.92
CA ASP A 141 1.61 -7.08 17.18
C ASP A 141 1.07 -6.23 18.34
N LYS A 142 1.01 -4.90 18.17
CA LYS A 142 0.48 -3.96 19.17
C LYS A 142 -0.96 -4.26 19.57
N LEU A 143 -1.78 -4.67 18.61
CA LEU A 143 -3.18 -5.01 18.81
C LEU A 143 -3.37 -6.46 19.29
N GLN A 144 -2.32 -7.27 19.28
CA GLN A 144 -2.35 -8.70 19.61
C GLN A 144 -3.37 -9.45 18.74
N VAL A 145 -3.26 -9.25 17.42
CA VAL A 145 -4.05 -9.96 16.41
C VAL A 145 -3.13 -10.50 15.32
N ASP A 146 -3.51 -11.62 14.72
CA ASP A 146 -2.74 -12.33 13.70
C ASP A 146 -3.38 -12.28 12.29
N SER A 147 -4.54 -11.63 12.19
CA SER A 147 -5.32 -11.57 10.95
C SER A 147 -5.87 -10.17 10.69
N PHE A 148 -6.18 -9.88 9.43
CA PHE A 148 -6.84 -8.64 9.05
C PHE A 148 -8.29 -8.58 9.58
N GLU A 149 -8.97 -9.71 9.69
CA GLU A 149 -10.31 -9.76 10.29
C GLU A 149 -10.27 -9.38 11.77
N GLY A 150 -9.34 -9.95 12.54
CA GLY A 150 -9.10 -9.59 13.93
C GLY A 150 -8.75 -8.10 14.10
N LEU A 151 -7.91 -7.57 13.21
CA LEU A 151 -7.56 -6.16 13.18
C LEU A 151 -8.79 -5.28 12.91
N GLU A 152 -9.60 -5.61 11.92
CA GLU A 152 -10.82 -4.86 11.56
C GLU A 152 -11.79 -4.76 12.73
N HIS A 153 -11.99 -5.88 13.44
CA HIS A 153 -12.81 -5.91 14.65
C HIS A 153 -12.21 -5.06 15.76
N LYS A 154 -10.90 -5.19 15.99
CA LYS A 154 -10.22 -4.53 17.11
C LYS A 154 -10.26 -3.00 17.02
N ILE A 155 -10.13 -2.44 15.83
CA ILE A 155 -10.06 -0.98 15.61
C ILE A 155 -11.25 -0.40 14.85
N ASN A 156 -12.31 -1.20 14.67
CA ASN A 156 -13.55 -0.77 14.01
C ASN A 156 -13.31 -0.13 12.62
N ILE A 157 -12.60 -0.85 11.78
CA ILE A 157 -12.48 -0.52 10.36
C ILE A 157 -13.00 -1.67 9.50
N ARG A 158 -13.19 -1.40 8.23
CA ARG A 158 -13.43 -2.41 7.20
C ARG A 158 -12.54 -2.11 6.02
N HIS A 159 -11.94 -3.14 5.44
CA HIS A 159 -11.16 -3.01 4.22
C HIS A 159 -12.00 -2.39 3.09
N GLY A 160 -11.33 -1.76 2.15
CA GLY A 160 -11.90 -1.42 0.86
C GLY A 160 -11.76 -2.59 -0.10
N PHE A 161 -12.50 -2.55 -1.20
CA PHE A 161 -12.35 -3.54 -2.27
C PHE A 161 -12.49 -2.89 -3.64
N TYR A 162 -11.91 -3.56 -4.61
CA TYR A 162 -12.09 -3.31 -6.03
C TYR A 162 -12.46 -4.64 -6.70
N ASN A 163 -13.60 -4.68 -7.40
CA ASN A 163 -14.09 -5.91 -8.03
C ASN A 163 -14.94 -5.55 -9.25
N GLY A 164 -14.47 -5.92 -10.46
CA GLY A 164 -15.21 -5.77 -11.71
C GLY A 164 -15.72 -4.35 -11.99
N GLY A 165 -14.96 -3.31 -11.62
CA GLY A 165 -15.37 -1.91 -11.73
C GLY A 165 -16.15 -1.38 -10.53
N LEU A 166 -16.58 -2.21 -9.60
CA LEU A 166 -17.13 -1.78 -8.32
C LEU A 166 -16.00 -1.42 -7.36
N HIS A 167 -16.10 -0.25 -6.74
CA HIS A 167 -15.14 0.24 -5.77
C HIS A 167 -15.84 0.64 -4.48
N ASN A 168 -15.33 0.17 -3.35
CA ASN A 168 -15.77 0.62 -2.03
C ASN A 168 -14.56 0.94 -1.16
N GLY A 169 -14.45 2.19 -0.73
CA GLY A 169 -13.34 2.64 0.10
C GLY A 169 -13.32 2.01 1.49
N GLN A 170 -12.13 1.91 2.07
CA GLN A 170 -11.96 1.53 3.48
C GLN A 170 -12.79 2.46 4.38
N LYS A 171 -13.58 1.89 5.28
CA LYS A 171 -14.50 2.63 6.18
C LYS A 171 -14.13 2.42 7.64
N SER A 172 -14.37 3.45 8.46
CA SER A 172 -14.49 3.27 9.91
C SER A 172 -15.91 2.81 10.22
N ILE A 173 -16.05 1.78 11.02
CA ILE A 173 -17.35 1.33 11.52
C ILE A 173 -17.73 2.22 12.70
N ALA A 174 -18.88 2.87 12.64
CA ALA A 174 -19.38 3.63 13.76
C ALA A 174 -19.65 2.66 14.92
N THR A 175 -18.99 2.84 16.05
CA THR A 175 -19.38 2.17 17.30
C THR A 175 -20.73 2.77 17.72
N ASN A 176 -21.81 2.00 17.60
CA ASN A 176 -23.04 2.31 18.30
C ASN A 176 -22.78 2.15 19.81
N ILE A 177 -22.15 3.17 20.41
CA ILE A 177 -22.19 3.31 21.86
C ILE A 177 -23.62 3.68 22.15
N GLY A 178 -24.39 2.67 22.60
CA GLY A 178 -25.77 2.84 22.99
C GLY A 178 -25.89 4.02 23.95
N LYS A 179 -26.53 5.08 23.51
CA LYS A 179 -27.12 6.06 24.40
C LYS A 179 -28.27 5.35 25.12
N THR A 180 -27.98 4.65 26.22
CA THR A 180 -29.00 4.35 27.24
C THR A 180 -29.49 5.71 27.72
N LYS A 181 -30.63 6.10 27.20
CA LYS A 181 -31.45 7.17 27.81
C LYS A 181 -31.78 6.72 29.21
N LYS A 182 -31.28 7.42 30.20
CA LYS A 182 -31.84 7.44 31.56
C LYS A 182 -33.07 8.31 31.55
#